data_43f49c5279ff61c4ceccebadbe8f1bfd
#
_entry.id   43f49c5279ff61c4ceccebadbe8f1bfd
#
_cell.length_a   1.000
_cell.length_b   1.000
_cell.length_c   1.000
_cell.angle_alpha   90.00
_cell.angle_beta   90.00
_cell.angle_gamma   90.00
#
_symmetry.space_group_name_H-M   'P 1'
#
loop_
_entity.id
_entity.type
_entity.pdbx_description
1 polymer ?
#
loop_
_entity_poly.entity_id
_entity_poly.type
_entity_poly.pdbx_seq_one_letter_code
_entity_poly.pdbx_strand_id
1 'polypeptide(L)'
;MLISGVDRAVRPSELAAEYKAPERLFTCCITLGREAIDTRSNALETARWLERRDYKTVRLITTDWHMRRSALELRQTLPGRVQLVYDAVPSHPSLTMLAREYNKYLLRRVAALIGI
;
A
#
# COMPACT_ATOMS: atom_id res chain seq x y z
N MET A 1 -11.46 -3.30 -3.33
CA MET A 1 -10.39 -2.78 -2.43
C MET A 1 -9.27 -3.80 -2.33
N LEU A 2 -8.03 -3.38 -2.30
CA LEU A 2 -6.88 -4.23 -1.99
C LEU A 2 -6.36 -3.87 -0.60
N ILE A 3 -6.18 -4.85 0.27
CA ILE A 3 -5.43 -4.73 1.51
C ILE A 3 -4.09 -5.43 1.26
N SER A 4 -3.04 -4.65 1.06
CA SER A 4 -1.71 -5.17 0.71
C SER A 4 -0.87 -5.49 1.94
N GLY A 5 0.02 -6.49 1.83
CA GLY A 5 0.92 -6.86 2.92
C GLY A 5 0.25 -7.58 4.10
N VAL A 6 -0.82 -8.29 3.85
CA VAL A 6 -1.50 -9.08 4.89
C VAL A 6 -0.72 -10.35 5.18
N ASP A 7 -0.51 -10.64 6.46
CA ASP A 7 0.13 -11.89 6.88
C ASP A 7 -0.64 -13.10 6.35
N ARG A 8 0.09 -14.11 5.89
CA ARG A 8 -0.49 -15.34 5.31
C ARG A 8 -1.35 -16.13 6.28
N ALA A 9 -1.09 -16.00 7.59
CA ALA A 9 -1.86 -16.66 8.63
C ALA A 9 -3.23 -16.02 8.89
N VAL A 10 -3.41 -14.74 8.52
CA VAL A 10 -4.67 -14.00 8.74
C VAL A 10 -5.73 -14.47 7.76
N ARG A 11 -6.89 -14.89 8.29
CA ARG A 11 -8.03 -15.32 7.50
C ARG A 11 -9.02 -14.18 7.27
N PRO A 12 -9.74 -14.16 6.13
CA PRO A 12 -10.78 -13.16 5.87
C PRO A 12 -11.83 -13.07 6.97
N SER A 13 -12.22 -14.19 7.55
CA SER A 13 -13.19 -14.25 8.65
C SER A 13 -12.71 -13.53 9.93
N GLU A 14 -11.41 -13.57 10.20
CA GLU A 14 -10.81 -12.87 11.35
C GLU A 14 -10.87 -11.36 11.17
N LEU A 15 -10.53 -10.87 9.99
CA LEU A 15 -10.64 -9.44 9.65
C LEU A 15 -12.10 -8.97 9.66
N ALA A 16 -13.00 -9.78 9.10
CA ALA A 16 -14.43 -9.46 9.11
C ALA A 16 -14.97 -9.31 10.55
N ALA A 17 -14.57 -10.20 11.45
CA ALA A 17 -14.98 -10.14 12.86
C ALA A 17 -14.37 -8.94 13.57
N GLU A 18 -13.07 -8.67 13.39
CA GLU A 18 -12.36 -7.56 14.05
C GLU A 18 -12.94 -6.19 13.65
N TYR A 19 -13.17 -6.00 12.36
CA TYR A 19 -13.68 -4.72 11.83
C TYR A 19 -15.20 -4.68 11.68
N LYS A 20 -15.90 -5.68 12.19
CA LYS A 20 -17.39 -5.79 12.09
C LYS A 20 -17.90 -5.64 10.66
N ALA A 21 -17.15 -6.17 9.72
CA ALA A 21 -17.46 -6.13 8.29
C ALA A 21 -18.18 -7.42 7.87
N PRO A 22 -19.14 -7.37 6.94
CA PRO A 22 -19.75 -8.58 6.40
C PRO A 22 -18.74 -9.45 5.66
N GLU A 23 -18.67 -10.74 5.96
CA GLU A 23 -17.74 -11.68 5.30
C GLU A 23 -17.88 -11.70 3.78
N ARG A 24 -19.09 -11.49 3.26
CA ARG A 24 -19.35 -11.45 1.82
C ARG A 24 -18.49 -10.42 1.07
N LEU A 25 -18.02 -9.36 1.73
CA LEU A 25 -17.15 -8.36 1.12
C LEU A 25 -15.80 -8.94 0.69
N PHE A 26 -15.32 -9.97 1.38
CA PHE A 26 -14.06 -10.64 1.05
C PHE A 26 -14.18 -11.61 -0.13
N THR A 27 -15.39 -11.96 -0.54
CA THR A 27 -15.62 -12.77 -1.75
C THR A 27 -15.83 -11.91 -3.00
N CYS A 28 -16.46 -10.74 -2.88
CA CYS A 28 -16.75 -9.85 -4.01
C CYS A 28 -15.77 -8.71 -4.20
N CYS A 29 -15.34 -8.10 -3.10
CA CYS A 29 -15.00 -6.69 -3.15
C CYS A 29 -13.68 -6.34 -2.45
N ILE A 30 -13.17 -7.18 -1.56
CA ILE A 30 -11.91 -7.02 -0.84
C ILE A 30 -10.96 -8.14 -1.21
N THR A 31 -9.81 -7.78 -1.76
CA THR A 31 -8.70 -8.69 -2.04
C THR A 31 -7.65 -8.55 -0.94
N LEU A 32 -7.19 -9.65 -0.38
CA LEU A 32 -6.07 -9.68 0.56
C LEU A 32 -4.78 -9.97 -0.20
N GLY A 33 -3.88 -8.99 -0.25
CA GLY A 33 -2.56 -9.13 -0.83
C GLY A 33 -1.60 -9.73 0.19
N ARG A 34 -1.00 -10.87 -0.13
CA ARG A 34 -0.21 -11.67 0.81
C ARG A 34 1.25 -11.87 0.37
N GLU A 35 1.64 -11.26 -0.73
CA GLU A 35 2.98 -11.42 -1.30
C GLU A 35 3.95 -10.34 -0.83
N ALA A 36 3.42 -9.19 -0.45
CA ALA A 36 4.23 -8.04 -0.09
C ALA A 36 4.84 -8.17 1.32
N ILE A 37 6.12 -7.88 1.40
CA ILE A 37 6.90 -7.90 2.64
C ILE A 37 7.52 -6.53 2.96
N ASP A 38 7.50 -5.62 2.01
CA ASP A 38 8.01 -4.25 2.14
C ASP A 38 7.23 -3.27 1.27
N THR A 39 7.55 -1.99 1.33
CA THR A 39 6.82 -0.95 0.58
C THR A 39 6.94 -1.11 -0.92
N ARG A 40 8.09 -1.57 -1.42
CA ARG A 40 8.31 -1.81 -2.85
C ARG A 40 7.46 -2.98 -3.35
N SER A 41 7.46 -4.08 -2.63
CA SER A 41 6.64 -5.24 -2.98
C SER A 41 5.14 -4.96 -2.82
N ASN A 42 4.73 -4.08 -1.89
CA ASN A 42 3.36 -3.57 -1.83
C ASN A 42 2.97 -2.83 -3.12
N ALA A 43 3.87 -2.02 -3.66
CA ALA A 43 3.61 -1.31 -4.92
C ALA A 43 3.49 -2.28 -6.10
N LEU A 44 4.35 -3.30 -6.19
CA LEU A 44 4.29 -4.33 -7.21
C LEU A 44 3.00 -5.17 -7.13
N GLU A 45 2.61 -5.57 -5.93
CA GLU A 45 1.37 -6.28 -5.67
C GLU A 45 0.15 -5.45 -6.10
N THR A 46 0.16 -4.16 -5.79
CA THR A 46 -0.87 -3.21 -6.21
C THR A 46 -0.94 -3.09 -7.73
N ALA A 47 0.22 -2.97 -8.40
CA ALA A 47 0.27 -2.88 -9.86
C ALA A 47 -0.34 -4.10 -10.54
N ARG A 48 0.01 -5.30 -10.09
CA ARG A 48 -0.56 -6.55 -10.60
C ARG A 48 -2.07 -6.65 -10.37
N TRP A 49 -2.53 -6.22 -9.20
CA TRP A 49 -3.96 -6.21 -8.90
C TRP A 49 -4.73 -5.25 -9.78
N LEU A 50 -4.20 -4.04 -10.02
CA LEU A 50 -4.79 -3.05 -10.92
C LEU A 50 -4.88 -3.56 -12.35
N GLU A 51 -3.81 -4.16 -12.84
CA GLU A 51 -3.74 -4.71 -14.19
C GLU A 51 -4.80 -5.79 -14.42
N ARG A 52 -4.93 -6.72 -13.47
CA ARG A 52 -5.97 -7.78 -13.55
C ARG A 52 -7.41 -7.24 -13.53
N ARG A 53 -7.62 -6.07 -12.95
CA ARG A 53 -8.94 -5.45 -12.79
C ARG A 53 -9.20 -4.32 -13.79
N ASP A 54 -8.21 -3.94 -14.57
CA ASP A 54 -8.25 -2.78 -15.49
C ASP A 54 -8.70 -1.48 -14.80
N TYR A 55 -8.26 -1.27 -13.56
CA TYR A 55 -8.54 -0.04 -12.83
C TYR A 55 -7.59 1.08 -13.26
N LYS A 56 -8.13 2.30 -13.38
CA LYS A 56 -7.40 3.48 -13.87
C LYS A 56 -7.17 4.54 -12.79
N THR A 57 -7.84 4.40 -11.66
CA THR A 57 -7.70 5.29 -10.52
C THR A 57 -7.52 4.48 -9.25
N VAL A 58 -6.55 4.87 -8.43
CA VAL A 58 -6.25 4.25 -7.15
C VAL A 58 -6.29 5.30 -6.05
N ARG A 59 -7.03 5.01 -5.00
CA ARG A 59 -6.92 5.75 -3.75
C ARG A 59 -5.97 5.00 -2.83
N LEU A 60 -4.82 5.62 -2.55
CA LEU A 60 -3.84 5.11 -1.59
C LEU A 60 -4.22 5.59 -0.19
N ILE A 61 -4.49 4.65 0.70
CA ILE A 61 -4.80 4.93 2.11
C ILE A 61 -3.67 4.34 2.95
N THR A 62 -2.99 5.18 3.68
CA THR A 62 -1.94 4.78 4.63
C THR A 62 -1.72 5.90 5.65
N THR A 63 -0.90 5.66 6.67
CA THR A 63 -0.60 6.69 7.67
C THR A 63 0.14 7.89 7.05
N ASP A 64 -0.06 9.05 7.62
CA ASP A 64 0.53 10.32 7.17
C ASP A 64 2.06 10.25 7.05
N TRP A 65 2.73 9.70 8.06
CA TRP A 65 4.20 9.56 8.07
C TRP A 65 4.74 8.57 7.03
N HIS A 66 3.91 7.63 6.58
CA HIS A 66 4.28 6.61 5.58
C HIS A 66 3.90 7.01 4.14
N MET A 67 2.99 7.96 3.99
CA MET A 67 2.41 8.34 2.70
C MET A 67 3.45 8.69 1.64
N ARG A 68 4.45 9.50 1.98
CA ARG A 68 5.47 9.96 1.01
C ARG A 68 6.24 8.80 0.38
N ARG A 69 6.65 7.82 1.19
CA ARG A 69 7.39 6.66 0.70
C ARG A 69 6.50 5.73 -0.12
N SER A 70 5.29 5.46 0.35
CA SER A 70 4.33 4.64 -0.38
C SER A 70 3.94 5.25 -1.73
N ALA A 71 3.71 6.56 -1.76
CA ALA A 71 3.41 7.29 -3.00
C ALA A 71 4.58 7.26 -3.99
N LEU A 72 5.81 7.39 -3.50
CA LEU A 72 7.02 7.31 -4.34
C LEU A 72 7.13 5.95 -5.02
N GLU A 73 6.99 4.86 -4.27
CA GLU A 73 7.07 3.50 -4.82
C GLU A 73 5.94 3.22 -5.82
N LEU A 74 4.72 3.65 -5.51
CA LEU A 74 3.60 3.48 -6.43
C LEU A 74 3.80 4.26 -7.73
N ARG A 75 4.25 5.52 -7.67
CA ARG A 75 4.51 6.31 -8.88
C ARG A 75 5.57 5.70 -9.78
N GLN A 76 6.56 5.03 -9.21
CA GLN A 76 7.62 4.35 -9.98
C GLN A 76 7.15 3.04 -10.59
N THR A 77 6.18 2.40 -9.97
CA THR A 77 5.74 1.05 -10.33
C THR A 77 4.51 1.08 -11.24
N LEU A 78 3.59 2.02 -11.00
CA LEU A 78 2.34 2.10 -11.75
C LEU A 78 2.54 2.77 -13.13
N PRO A 79 1.81 2.30 -14.14
CA PRO A 79 1.78 3.01 -15.43
C PRO A 79 1.33 4.47 -15.26
N GLY A 80 1.92 5.38 -16.04
CA GLY A 80 1.60 6.81 -15.95
C GLY A 80 0.13 7.16 -16.23
N ARG A 81 -0.62 6.26 -16.87
CA ARG A 81 -2.07 6.41 -17.10
C ARG A 81 -2.93 6.21 -15.84
N VAL A 82 -2.36 5.62 -14.78
CA VAL A 82 -3.08 5.39 -13.53
C VAL A 82 -3.04 6.65 -12.67
N GLN A 83 -4.22 7.13 -12.33
CA GLN A 83 -4.38 8.29 -11.44
C GLN A 83 -4.28 7.85 -9.97
N LEU A 84 -3.43 8.54 -9.21
CA LEU A 84 -3.28 8.33 -7.77
C LEU A 84 -4.01 9.41 -6.99
N VAL A 85 -4.83 9.00 -6.04
CA VAL A 85 -5.46 9.86 -5.03
C VAL A 85 -4.88 9.49 -3.67
N TYR A 86 -4.43 10.48 -2.93
CA TYR A 86 -3.78 10.26 -1.62
C TYR A 86 -4.75 10.54 -0.49
N ASP A 87 -4.84 9.59 0.44
CA ASP A 87 -5.72 9.67 1.60
C ASP A 87 -4.92 9.28 2.85
N ALA A 88 -4.24 10.27 3.42
CA ALA A 88 -3.38 10.06 4.57
C ALA A 88 -4.19 9.99 5.86
N VAL A 89 -4.02 8.91 6.61
CA VAL A 89 -4.63 8.74 7.93
C VAL A 89 -3.75 9.41 8.99
N PRO A 90 -4.26 10.41 9.72
CA PRO A 90 -3.51 11.05 10.80
C PRO A 90 -3.07 10.04 11.86
N SER A 91 -1.85 10.17 12.33
CA SER A 91 -1.26 9.30 13.35
C SER A 91 -0.31 10.09 14.25
N HIS A 92 0.12 9.49 15.35
CA HIS A 92 1.07 10.09 16.29
C HIS A 92 2.36 9.27 16.37
N PRO A 93 3.22 9.29 15.32
CA PRO A 93 4.45 8.54 15.32
C PRO A 93 5.46 9.14 16.30
N SER A 94 6.35 8.29 16.87
CA SER A 94 7.50 8.75 17.63
C SER A 94 8.52 9.46 16.71
N LEU A 95 9.38 10.29 17.29
CA LEU A 95 10.47 10.95 16.54
C LEU A 95 11.42 9.91 15.90
N THR A 96 11.69 8.81 16.59
CA THR A 96 12.49 7.71 16.07
C THR A 96 11.86 7.08 14.82
N MET A 97 10.56 6.87 14.86
CA MET A 97 9.79 6.34 13.73
C MET A 97 9.83 7.29 12.53
N LEU A 98 9.64 8.59 12.77
CA LEU A 98 9.74 9.63 11.73
C LEU A 98 11.14 9.68 11.12
N ALA A 99 12.18 9.66 11.93
CA ALA A 99 13.57 9.69 11.46
C ALA A 99 13.90 8.44 10.61
N ARG A 100 13.48 7.26 11.04
CA ARG A 100 13.63 6.01 10.27
C ARG A 100 12.94 6.09 8.92
N GLU A 101 11.71 6.55 8.91
CA GLU A 101 10.90 6.61 7.70
C GLU A 101 11.46 7.65 6.73
N TYR A 102 11.91 8.79 7.24
CA TYR A 102 12.55 9.82 6.45
C TYR A 102 13.85 9.32 5.79
N ASN A 103 14.69 8.61 6.54
CA ASN A 103 15.91 8.01 6.00
C ASN A 103 15.60 6.98 4.90
N LYS A 104 14.62 6.11 5.09
CA LYS A 104 14.16 5.17 4.06
C LYS A 104 13.65 5.90 2.81
N TYR A 105 12.89 6.96 3.01
CA TYR A 105 12.41 7.79 1.91
C TYR A 105 13.55 8.42 1.12
N LEU A 106 14.56 9.00 1.79
CA LEU A 106 15.72 9.60 1.13
C LEU A 106 16.52 8.56 0.35
N LEU A 107 16.81 7.41 0.96
CA LEU A 107 17.53 6.31 0.29
C LEU A 107 16.78 5.85 -0.97
N ARG A 108 15.49 5.68 -0.89
CA ARG A 108 14.68 5.30 -2.05
C ARG A 108 14.64 6.37 -3.12
N ARG A 109 14.64 7.62 -2.73
CA ARG A 109 14.66 8.74 -3.67
C ARG A 109 15.99 8.81 -4.43
N VAL A 110 17.10 8.62 -3.74
CA VAL A 110 18.42 8.55 -4.38
C VAL A 110 18.50 7.32 -5.31
N ALA A 111 18.09 6.16 -4.83
CA ALA A 111 18.05 4.93 -5.64
C ALA A 111 17.23 5.10 -6.92
N ALA A 112 16.09 5.78 -6.83
CA ALA A 112 15.25 6.09 -7.97
C ALA A 112 15.94 6.99 -9.01
N LEU A 113 16.73 7.97 -8.55
CA LEU A 113 17.49 8.87 -9.45
C LEU A 113 18.58 8.14 -10.23
N ILE A 114 19.16 7.09 -9.67
CA ILE A 114 20.19 6.27 -10.30
C ILE A 114 19.66 4.97 -10.92
N GLY A 115 18.33 4.80 -10.97
CA GLY A 115 17.67 3.70 -11.66
C GLY A 115 17.65 2.36 -10.91
N ILE A 116 17.85 2.37 -9.62
CA ILE A 116 17.74 1.19 -8.75
C ILE A 116 16.64 1.41 -7.65
#